data_92b06da4e65df1f3b77e2e2b049d602a
#
_entry.id   92b06da4e65df1f3b77e2e2b049d602a
#
_cell.length_a   1.000
_cell.length_b   1.000
_cell.length_c   1.000
_cell.angle_alpha   90.00
_cell.angle_beta   90.00
_cell.angle_gamma   90.00
#
_symmetry.space_group_name_H-M   'P 1'
#
loop_
_entity.id
_entity.type
_entity.pdbx_description
1 polymer ?
#
loop_
_entity_poly.entity_id
_entity_poly.type
_entity_poly.pdbx_seq_one_letter_code
_entity_poly.pdbx_strand_id
1 'polypeptide(L)'
;MTQVTAAMVKELREQTGAGMMDVKSALVEADGNMEEATKILRKKGLAAAGKKAGRVTAEGTVTSYVGANAGVLVEVNCETDFVGRNENFRQFADAVAKVIAGSKADTVEALNNDPWPGDAEGQTVGQHVLTMIGAIKENISIRRFVRYETAPNAVLAAYIHAGGKIGVLVELVATSGEKNDKMNDVAKDVAMHIAALEPRFVRREEVTQKDLDTEREIARDAAAKSGKPENIVEKMVSGKMDKFYGEACLLEQPYIRNDKQTVTEYLASSGKESGCVYTVTRFTRYKLGEGIEKKSDDFAAEVASFMK
;
A
#
# COMPACT_ATOMS: atom_id res chain seq x y z
N MET A 1 19.54 -0.02 -45.00
CA MET A 1 18.42 -0.12 -44.05
C MET A 1 18.26 -1.57 -43.62
N THR A 2 18.50 -1.85 -42.39
CA THR A 2 18.30 -3.20 -41.84
C THR A 2 16.79 -3.51 -41.80
N GLN A 3 16.39 -4.66 -42.37
CA GLN A 3 14.99 -5.01 -42.42
C GLN A 3 14.49 -5.37 -41.00
N VAL A 4 13.60 -4.57 -40.43
CA VAL A 4 12.96 -4.84 -39.13
C VAL A 4 12.08 -6.08 -39.24
N THR A 5 12.45 -7.14 -38.53
CA THR A 5 11.74 -8.42 -38.53
C THR A 5 10.71 -8.53 -37.43
N ALA A 6 9.69 -9.41 -37.58
CA ALA A 6 8.72 -9.67 -36.55
C ALA A 6 9.37 -10.25 -35.25
N ALA A 7 10.46 -11.00 -35.40
CA ALA A 7 11.24 -11.53 -34.28
C ALA A 7 11.86 -10.40 -33.43
N MET A 8 12.51 -9.43 -34.08
CA MET A 8 13.07 -8.24 -33.38
C MET A 8 11.98 -7.45 -32.65
N VAL A 9 10.82 -7.26 -33.28
CA VAL A 9 9.68 -6.56 -32.63
C VAL A 9 9.19 -7.33 -31.42
N LYS A 10 9.09 -8.66 -31.52
CA LYS A 10 8.68 -9.51 -30.40
C LYS A 10 9.68 -9.43 -29.26
N GLU A 11 10.96 -9.61 -29.55
CA GLU A 11 12.04 -9.60 -28.57
C GLU A 11 12.10 -8.25 -27.82
N LEU A 12 12.12 -7.12 -28.54
CA LEU A 12 12.19 -5.80 -27.93
C LEU A 12 10.93 -5.46 -27.13
N ARG A 13 9.77 -5.98 -27.57
CA ARG A 13 8.53 -5.86 -26.79
C ARG A 13 8.58 -6.65 -25.49
N GLU A 14 9.12 -7.86 -25.50
CA GLU A 14 9.29 -8.67 -24.29
C GLU A 14 10.27 -8.01 -23.30
N GLN A 15 11.33 -7.40 -23.81
CA GLN A 15 12.31 -6.68 -22.98
C GLN A 15 11.77 -5.37 -22.39
N THR A 16 10.99 -4.60 -23.16
CA THR A 16 10.60 -3.23 -22.78
C THR A 16 9.16 -3.09 -22.31
N GLY A 17 8.31 -4.09 -22.53
CA GLY A 17 6.86 -4.00 -22.26
C GLY A 17 6.11 -2.98 -23.12
N ALA A 18 6.79 -2.30 -24.06
CA ALA A 18 6.20 -1.26 -24.90
C ALA A 18 5.20 -1.81 -25.93
N GLY A 19 4.29 -0.94 -26.40
CA GLY A 19 3.30 -1.31 -27.41
C GLY A 19 3.96 -1.76 -28.74
N MET A 20 3.40 -2.75 -29.41
CA MET A 20 3.94 -3.34 -30.64
C MET A 20 4.27 -2.29 -31.71
N MET A 21 3.38 -1.29 -31.89
CA MET A 21 3.60 -0.23 -32.90
C MET A 21 4.70 0.75 -32.49
N ASP A 22 4.82 1.04 -31.18
CA ASP A 22 5.88 1.89 -30.64
C ASP A 22 7.24 1.21 -30.84
N VAL A 23 7.33 -0.10 -30.53
CA VAL A 23 8.53 -0.93 -30.74
C VAL A 23 8.92 -0.98 -32.21
N LYS A 24 7.97 -1.26 -33.10
CA LYS A 24 8.22 -1.27 -34.53
C LYS A 24 8.73 0.09 -35.03
N SER A 25 8.08 1.17 -34.60
CA SER A 25 8.49 2.54 -34.96
C SER A 25 9.90 2.86 -34.47
N ALA A 26 10.24 2.48 -33.23
CA ALA A 26 11.55 2.70 -32.65
C ALA A 26 12.66 1.88 -33.38
N LEU A 27 12.38 0.62 -33.72
CA LEU A 27 13.30 -0.21 -34.51
C LEU A 27 13.53 0.35 -35.90
N VAL A 28 12.50 0.87 -36.57
CA VAL A 28 12.66 1.53 -37.88
C VAL A 28 13.52 2.80 -37.75
N GLU A 29 13.27 3.62 -36.72
CA GLU A 29 14.02 4.85 -36.44
C GLU A 29 15.48 4.56 -36.07
N ALA A 30 15.73 3.41 -35.42
CA ALA A 30 17.06 2.92 -35.03
C ALA A 30 17.77 2.06 -36.14
N ASP A 31 17.20 1.99 -37.33
CA ASP A 31 17.71 1.14 -38.44
C ASP A 31 17.98 -0.32 -38.03
N GLY A 32 17.11 -0.86 -37.17
CA GLY A 32 17.19 -2.23 -36.64
C GLY A 32 18.11 -2.42 -35.43
N ASN A 33 18.74 -1.37 -34.92
CA ASN A 33 19.60 -1.47 -33.73
C ASN A 33 18.74 -1.55 -32.45
N MET A 34 18.80 -2.67 -31.75
CA MET A 34 18.01 -2.95 -30.57
C MET A 34 18.29 -1.99 -29.41
N GLU A 35 19.56 -1.66 -29.15
CA GLU A 35 19.97 -0.76 -28.07
C GLU A 35 19.49 0.67 -28.34
N GLU A 36 19.67 1.16 -29.57
CA GLU A 36 19.22 2.51 -29.92
C GLU A 36 17.69 2.59 -29.96
N ALA A 37 17.00 1.54 -30.40
CA ALA A 37 15.53 1.46 -30.32
C ALA A 37 15.04 1.50 -28.87
N THR A 38 15.73 0.85 -27.94
CA THR A 38 15.44 0.92 -26.49
C THR A 38 15.57 2.36 -25.97
N LYS A 39 16.66 3.06 -26.35
CA LYS A 39 16.84 4.48 -25.96
C LYS A 39 15.76 5.39 -26.54
N ILE A 40 15.33 5.15 -27.77
CA ILE A 40 14.24 5.89 -28.42
C ILE A 40 12.93 5.67 -27.67
N LEU A 41 12.59 4.41 -27.34
CA LEU A 41 11.40 4.07 -26.56
C LEU A 41 11.43 4.75 -25.19
N ARG A 42 12.56 4.78 -24.53
CA ARG A 42 12.76 5.45 -23.24
C ARG A 42 12.53 6.96 -23.35
N LYS A 43 13.13 7.65 -24.35
CA LYS A 43 12.91 9.08 -24.58
C LYS A 43 11.42 9.38 -24.85
N LYS A 44 10.74 8.55 -25.65
CA LYS A 44 9.30 8.69 -25.93
C LYS A 44 8.46 8.44 -24.67
N GLY A 45 8.85 7.48 -23.81
CA GLY A 45 8.23 7.20 -22.52
C GLY A 45 8.34 8.39 -21.56
N LEU A 46 9.52 8.99 -21.42
CA LEU A 46 9.76 10.20 -20.63
C LEU A 46 8.87 11.37 -21.07
N ALA A 47 8.79 11.63 -22.37
CA ALA A 47 7.93 12.69 -22.92
C ALA A 47 6.45 12.42 -22.68
N ALA A 48 6.01 11.16 -22.75
CA ALA A 48 4.63 10.77 -22.46
C ALA A 48 4.29 10.91 -20.97
N ALA A 49 5.22 10.56 -20.08
CA ALA A 49 5.07 10.69 -18.64
C ALA A 49 4.88 12.15 -18.21
N GLY A 50 5.69 13.07 -18.76
CA GLY A 50 5.55 14.51 -18.47
C GLY A 50 4.17 15.07 -18.80
N LYS A 51 3.54 14.58 -19.88
CA LYS A 51 2.17 15.01 -20.28
C LYS A 51 1.06 14.44 -19.37
N LYS A 52 1.37 13.40 -18.59
CA LYS A 52 0.41 12.67 -17.76
C LYS A 52 0.56 12.95 -16.26
N ALA A 53 1.66 13.54 -15.82
CA ALA A 53 2.01 13.75 -14.43
C ALA A 53 0.91 14.45 -13.60
N GLY A 54 0.05 15.27 -14.23
CA GLY A 54 -1.08 15.95 -13.57
C GLY A 54 -2.38 15.16 -13.53
N ARG A 55 -2.43 13.92 -14.06
CA ARG A 55 -3.64 13.11 -14.03
C ARG A 55 -3.81 12.42 -12.70
N VAL A 56 -5.07 12.39 -12.20
CA VAL A 56 -5.40 11.73 -10.93
C VAL A 56 -5.21 10.22 -11.03
N THR A 57 -4.48 9.67 -10.09
CA THR A 57 -4.22 8.22 -9.97
C THR A 57 -4.81 7.71 -8.66
N ALA A 58 -6.10 7.38 -8.67
CA ALA A 58 -6.84 6.91 -7.49
C ALA A 58 -7.04 5.38 -7.47
N GLU A 59 -6.73 4.71 -8.58
CA GLU A 59 -6.72 3.26 -8.72
C GLU A 59 -5.28 2.73 -8.60
N GLY A 60 -5.10 1.40 -8.69
CA GLY A 60 -3.79 0.74 -8.60
C GLY A 60 -3.80 -0.47 -7.68
N THR A 61 -2.76 -0.62 -6.88
CA THR A 61 -2.62 -1.73 -5.92
C THR A 61 -1.83 -1.34 -4.69
N VAL A 62 -2.22 -1.91 -3.55
CA VAL A 62 -1.35 -2.03 -2.37
C VAL A 62 -0.74 -3.42 -2.42
N THR A 63 0.58 -3.49 -2.31
CA THR A 63 1.31 -4.76 -2.22
C THR A 63 2.32 -4.75 -1.09
N SER A 64 2.90 -5.91 -0.78
CA SER A 64 3.81 -6.08 0.35
C SER A 64 4.95 -7.03 0.02
N TYR A 65 6.05 -6.86 0.73
CA TYR A 65 7.14 -7.82 0.77
C TYR A 65 7.55 -8.06 2.21
N VAL A 66 7.73 -9.31 2.61
CA VAL A 66 8.28 -9.68 3.92
C VAL A 66 9.47 -10.61 3.70
N GLY A 67 10.65 -10.12 4.03
CA GLY A 67 11.91 -10.85 4.00
C GLY A 67 12.46 -11.12 5.40
N ALA A 68 13.66 -11.66 5.49
CA ALA A 68 14.30 -11.98 6.76
C ALA A 68 14.57 -10.76 7.64
N ASN A 69 14.96 -9.63 7.02
CA ASN A 69 15.45 -8.45 7.74
C ASN A 69 14.47 -7.26 7.69
N ALA A 70 13.50 -7.29 6.79
CA ALA A 70 12.56 -6.19 6.62
C ALA A 70 11.22 -6.64 6.05
N GLY A 71 10.16 -5.90 6.41
CA GLY A 71 8.85 -5.94 5.80
C GLY A 71 8.50 -4.59 5.18
N VAL A 72 7.78 -4.63 4.07
CA VAL A 72 7.37 -3.47 3.29
C VAL A 72 5.89 -3.55 2.97
N LEU A 73 5.23 -2.41 3.05
CA LEU A 73 3.92 -2.18 2.48
C LEU A 73 4.02 -0.97 1.57
N VAL A 74 3.55 -1.08 0.33
CA VAL A 74 3.63 0.01 -0.66
C VAL A 74 2.32 0.14 -1.42
N GLU A 75 1.93 1.38 -1.70
CA GLU A 75 0.81 1.74 -2.57
C GLU A 75 1.36 2.30 -3.88
N VAL A 76 1.05 1.62 -4.98
CA VAL A 76 1.38 2.05 -6.35
C VAL A 76 0.08 2.36 -7.07
N ASN A 77 -0.06 3.60 -7.55
CA ASN A 77 -1.30 4.10 -8.14
C ASN A 77 -1.20 4.20 -9.67
N CYS A 78 -2.37 4.07 -10.33
CA CYS A 78 -2.60 4.27 -11.75
C CYS A 78 -3.95 4.98 -11.97
N GLU A 79 -4.29 5.29 -13.23
CA GLU A 79 -5.53 6.01 -13.55
C GLU A 79 -6.76 5.11 -13.48
N THR A 80 -6.68 3.85 -13.94
CA THR A 80 -7.82 2.94 -14.05
C THR A 80 -7.65 1.64 -13.28
N ASP A 81 -8.77 1.02 -12.90
CA ASP A 81 -8.79 -0.29 -12.25
C ASP A 81 -8.38 -1.43 -13.20
N PHE A 82 -8.53 -1.24 -14.51
CA PHE A 82 -8.04 -2.18 -15.52
C PHE A 82 -6.52 -2.34 -15.43
N VAL A 83 -5.80 -1.21 -15.33
CA VAL A 83 -4.33 -1.21 -15.14
C VAL A 83 -3.97 -1.76 -13.78
N GLY A 84 -4.70 -1.41 -12.71
CA GLY A 84 -4.48 -1.97 -11.38
C GLY A 84 -4.60 -3.50 -11.30
N ARG A 85 -5.32 -4.13 -12.26
CA ARG A 85 -5.43 -5.59 -12.40
C ARG A 85 -4.47 -6.19 -13.42
N ASN A 86 -3.76 -5.36 -14.18
CA ASN A 86 -2.80 -5.81 -15.19
C ASN A 86 -1.62 -6.52 -14.54
N GLU A 87 -1.25 -7.69 -15.08
CA GLU A 87 -0.18 -8.52 -14.53
C GLU A 87 1.19 -7.80 -14.52
N ASN A 88 1.55 -7.12 -15.59
CA ASN A 88 2.82 -6.39 -15.67
C ASN A 88 2.89 -5.25 -14.64
N PHE A 89 1.76 -4.56 -14.41
CA PHE A 89 1.68 -3.52 -13.39
C PHE A 89 1.85 -4.10 -11.98
N ARG A 90 1.21 -5.24 -11.68
CA ARG A 90 1.36 -5.92 -10.38
C ARG A 90 2.76 -6.43 -10.15
N GLN A 91 3.37 -7.07 -11.14
CA GLN A 91 4.76 -7.51 -11.07
C GLN A 91 5.71 -6.33 -10.84
N PHE A 92 5.46 -5.20 -11.49
CA PHE A 92 6.20 -3.97 -11.21
C PHE A 92 6.03 -3.49 -9.77
N ALA A 93 4.81 -3.44 -9.25
CA ALA A 93 4.54 -3.04 -7.87
C ALA A 93 5.23 -3.99 -6.86
N ASP A 94 5.20 -5.31 -7.12
CA ASP A 94 5.89 -6.31 -6.29
C ASP A 94 7.41 -6.16 -6.36
N ALA A 95 7.96 -5.80 -7.52
CA ALA A 95 9.39 -5.51 -7.67
C ALA A 95 9.76 -4.24 -6.89
N VAL A 96 8.95 -3.18 -6.94
CA VAL A 96 9.12 -1.97 -6.13
C VAL A 96 9.16 -2.30 -4.64
N ALA A 97 8.24 -3.16 -4.14
CA ALA A 97 8.25 -3.58 -2.74
C ALA A 97 9.57 -4.27 -2.33
N LYS A 98 10.14 -5.10 -3.22
CA LYS A 98 11.43 -5.75 -3.00
C LYS A 98 12.60 -4.75 -2.99
N VAL A 99 12.57 -3.75 -3.89
CA VAL A 99 13.57 -2.67 -3.90
C VAL A 99 13.54 -1.90 -2.60
N ILE A 100 12.36 -1.49 -2.13
CA ILE A 100 12.19 -0.79 -0.86
C ILE A 100 12.75 -1.60 0.31
N ALA A 101 12.59 -2.92 0.31
CA ALA A 101 13.11 -3.77 1.38
C ALA A 101 14.65 -3.68 1.53
N GLY A 102 15.36 -3.50 0.43
CA GLY A 102 16.82 -3.31 0.40
C GLY A 102 17.29 -1.85 0.46
N SER A 103 16.37 -0.89 0.33
CA SER A 103 16.65 0.54 0.30
C SER A 103 16.81 1.12 1.71
N LYS A 104 17.47 2.28 1.78
CA LYS A 104 17.52 3.14 2.97
C LYS A 104 16.67 4.41 2.82
N ALA A 105 15.93 4.52 1.72
CA ALA A 105 15.07 5.67 1.47
C ALA A 105 13.89 5.69 2.45
N ASP A 106 13.63 6.87 3.02
CA ASP A 106 12.50 7.12 3.93
C ASP A 106 11.36 7.86 3.22
N THR A 107 11.60 8.38 2.02
CA THR A 107 10.62 9.09 1.20
C THR A 107 10.56 8.54 -0.22
N VAL A 108 9.45 8.78 -0.91
CA VAL A 108 9.26 8.38 -2.31
C VAL A 108 10.26 9.11 -3.21
N GLU A 109 10.56 10.38 -2.91
CA GLU A 109 11.52 11.19 -3.66
C GLU A 109 12.93 10.60 -3.57
N ALA A 110 13.34 10.17 -2.37
CA ALA A 110 14.63 9.50 -2.18
C ALA A 110 14.65 8.15 -2.90
N LEU A 111 13.58 7.34 -2.74
CA LEU A 111 13.43 6.04 -3.40
C LEU A 111 13.55 6.13 -4.93
N ASN A 112 12.98 7.16 -5.54
CA ASN A 112 13.05 7.36 -6.99
C ASN A 112 14.49 7.51 -7.53
N ASN A 113 15.44 7.89 -6.67
CA ASN A 113 16.86 7.99 -7.01
C ASN A 113 17.66 6.71 -6.74
N ASP A 114 17.06 5.73 -6.04
CA ASP A 114 17.71 4.47 -5.76
C ASP A 114 17.91 3.66 -7.05
N PRO A 115 19.02 2.92 -7.18
CA PRO A 115 19.25 2.05 -8.32
C PRO A 115 18.22 0.90 -8.34
N TRP A 116 17.77 0.56 -9.54
CA TRP A 116 16.94 -0.64 -9.72
C TRP A 116 17.83 -1.88 -9.73
N PRO A 117 17.65 -2.83 -8.79
CA PRO A 117 18.51 -4.01 -8.69
C PRO A 117 18.46 -4.87 -9.95
N GLY A 118 19.65 -5.23 -10.45
CA GLY A 118 19.79 -6.09 -11.63
C GLY A 118 19.58 -5.38 -12.96
N ASP A 119 19.35 -4.08 -12.97
CA ASP A 119 19.30 -3.31 -14.22
C ASP A 119 20.72 -3.11 -14.77
N ALA A 120 20.97 -3.62 -16.00
CA ALA A 120 22.27 -3.56 -16.64
C ALA A 120 22.70 -2.14 -17.05
N GLU A 121 21.73 -1.23 -17.22
CA GLU A 121 21.96 0.16 -17.58
C GLU A 121 22.07 1.09 -16.37
N GLY A 122 21.92 0.56 -15.16
CA GLY A 122 21.97 1.32 -13.91
C GLY A 122 20.82 2.30 -13.74
N GLN A 123 19.64 1.97 -14.26
CA GLN A 123 18.44 2.80 -14.13
C GLN A 123 17.97 2.89 -12.69
N THR A 124 17.35 4.03 -12.35
CA THR A 124 16.76 4.24 -11.03
C THR A 124 15.30 3.76 -10.98
N VAL A 125 14.75 3.65 -9.75
CA VAL A 125 13.33 3.37 -9.52
C VAL A 125 12.44 4.33 -10.30
N GLY A 126 12.72 5.65 -10.22
CA GLY A 126 11.96 6.67 -10.96
C GLY A 126 12.00 6.46 -12.47
N GLN A 127 13.13 6.02 -13.03
CA GLN A 127 13.24 5.72 -14.45
C GLN A 127 12.42 4.49 -14.85
N HIS A 128 12.35 3.47 -14.00
CA HIS A 128 11.47 2.31 -14.21
C HIS A 128 9.99 2.71 -14.14
N VAL A 129 9.59 3.61 -13.23
CA VAL A 129 8.22 4.20 -13.22
C VAL A 129 7.91 4.86 -14.57
N LEU A 130 8.82 5.68 -15.09
CA LEU A 130 8.64 6.35 -16.39
C LEU A 130 8.55 5.36 -17.56
N THR A 131 9.30 4.28 -17.51
CA THR A 131 9.23 3.18 -18.50
C THR A 131 7.85 2.51 -18.45
N MET A 132 7.32 2.25 -17.27
CA MET A 132 5.97 1.70 -17.08
C MET A 132 4.89 2.63 -17.62
N ILE A 133 4.98 3.95 -17.38
CA ILE A 133 4.07 4.96 -17.94
C ILE A 133 4.11 4.93 -19.48
N GLY A 134 5.30 4.78 -20.04
CA GLY A 134 5.50 4.67 -21.49
C GLY A 134 4.86 3.41 -22.07
N ALA A 135 4.94 2.28 -21.38
CA ALA A 135 4.41 0.99 -21.81
C ALA A 135 2.88 0.91 -21.65
N ILE A 136 2.36 1.28 -20.49
CA ILE A 136 0.95 1.14 -20.12
C ILE A 136 0.10 2.31 -20.66
N LYS A 137 0.70 3.46 -20.88
CA LYS A 137 0.05 4.70 -21.38
C LYS A 137 -0.89 5.35 -20.38
N GLU A 138 -0.76 5.03 -19.07
CA GLU A 138 -1.41 5.73 -17.98
C GLU A 138 -0.37 6.39 -17.08
N ASN A 139 -0.80 7.39 -16.28
CA ASN A 139 0.02 7.92 -15.21
C ASN A 139 0.17 6.85 -14.11
N ILE A 140 1.38 6.65 -13.64
CA ILE A 140 1.72 5.68 -12.59
C ILE A 140 2.60 6.39 -11.58
N SER A 141 2.34 6.16 -10.29
CA SER A 141 3.14 6.73 -9.21
C SER A 141 3.27 5.77 -8.04
N ILE A 142 4.44 5.73 -7.43
CA ILE A 142 4.62 5.19 -6.08
C ILE A 142 4.09 6.27 -5.15
N ARG A 143 2.98 6.02 -4.47
CA ARG A 143 2.31 7.03 -3.65
C ARG A 143 2.89 7.16 -2.28
N ARG A 144 3.04 6.02 -1.61
CA ARG A 144 3.53 5.91 -0.24
C ARG A 144 4.02 4.49 0.03
N PHE A 145 4.92 4.38 0.97
CA PHE A 145 5.38 3.10 1.49
C PHE A 145 5.73 3.21 2.96
N VAL A 146 5.82 2.06 3.61
CA VAL A 146 6.46 1.91 4.91
C VAL A 146 7.40 0.71 4.84
N ARG A 147 8.53 0.83 5.52
CA ARG A 147 9.52 -0.23 5.70
C ARG A 147 9.78 -0.43 7.19
N TYR A 148 9.57 -1.64 7.66
CA TYR A 148 9.89 -2.06 9.00
C TYR A 148 11.13 -2.94 8.97
N GLU A 149 12.15 -2.61 9.74
CA GLU A 149 13.25 -3.54 10.03
C GLU A 149 12.76 -4.54 11.07
N THR A 150 13.14 -5.83 10.88
CA THR A 150 12.77 -6.89 11.82
C THR A 150 13.58 -6.74 13.09
N ALA A 151 12.92 -6.43 14.21
CA ALA A 151 13.56 -6.36 15.52
C ALA A 151 13.93 -7.76 16.06
N PRO A 152 14.87 -7.87 17.00
CA PRO A 152 15.09 -9.11 17.74
C PRO A 152 13.79 -9.63 18.37
N ASN A 153 13.58 -10.94 18.37
CA ASN A 153 12.37 -11.60 18.88
C ASN A 153 11.05 -11.11 18.27
N ALA A 154 11.11 -10.48 17.08
CA ALA A 154 9.95 -10.03 16.33
C ALA A 154 9.71 -10.85 15.07
N VAL A 155 8.47 -10.88 14.63
CA VAL A 155 8.06 -11.29 13.29
C VAL A 155 7.29 -10.16 12.63
N LEU A 156 7.51 -10.00 11.33
CA LEU A 156 6.71 -9.13 10.48
C LEU A 156 5.75 -10.00 9.68
N ALA A 157 4.49 -9.62 9.63
CA ALA A 157 3.50 -10.25 8.76
C ALA A 157 2.77 -9.21 7.95
N ALA A 158 2.43 -9.57 6.72
CA ALA A 158 1.62 -8.75 5.84
C ALA A 158 0.35 -9.51 5.43
N TYR A 159 -0.71 -8.74 5.19
CA TYR A 159 -1.96 -9.23 4.64
C TYR A 159 -2.47 -8.29 3.56
N ILE A 160 -2.73 -8.83 2.38
CA ILE A 160 -3.30 -8.10 1.25
C ILE A 160 -4.72 -8.60 1.01
N HIS A 161 -5.69 -7.71 1.09
CA HIS A 161 -7.10 -8.01 0.95
C HIS A 161 -7.68 -7.44 -0.36
N ALA A 162 -8.74 -8.11 -0.87
CA ALA A 162 -9.51 -7.69 -2.03
C ALA A 162 -8.66 -7.35 -3.26
N GLY A 163 -7.63 -8.17 -3.53
CA GLY A 163 -6.80 -8.00 -4.73
C GLY A 163 -5.95 -6.73 -4.75
N GLY A 164 -5.47 -6.28 -3.58
CA GLY A 164 -4.62 -5.11 -3.47
C GLY A 164 -5.36 -3.81 -3.11
N LYS A 165 -6.65 -3.89 -2.70
CA LYS A 165 -7.37 -2.69 -2.25
C LYS A 165 -7.07 -2.30 -0.82
N ILE A 166 -6.71 -3.25 0.03
CA ILE A 166 -6.28 -3.02 1.41
C ILE A 166 -5.04 -3.84 1.65
N GLY A 167 -4.05 -3.23 2.29
CA GLY A 167 -2.86 -3.90 2.75
C GLY A 167 -2.54 -3.54 4.19
N VAL A 168 -1.99 -4.51 4.92
CA VAL A 168 -1.55 -4.37 6.30
C VAL A 168 -0.14 -4.93 6.43
N LEU A 169 0.69 -4.23 7.18
CA LEU A 169 1.96 -4.72 7.70
C LEU A 169 1.93 -4.58 9.22
N VAL A 170 2.24 -5.66 9.95
CA VAL A 170 2.23 -5.69 11.41
C VAL A 170 3.51 -6.29 11.96
N GLU A 171 3.97 -5.78 13.10
CA GLU A 171 5.09 -6.32 13.88
C GLU A 171 4.56 -6.92 15.19
N LEU A 172 4.79 -8.22 15.36
CA LEU A 172 4.51 -8.96 16.58
C LEU A 172 5.83 -9.31 17.26
N VAL A 173 5.93 -9.02 18.56
CA VAL A 173 7.14 -9.25 19.36
C VAL A 173 6.85 -10.23 20.48
N ALA A 174 7.78 -11.15 20.75
CA ALA A 174 7.83 -11.91 22.00
C ALA A 174 8.59 -11.08 23.03
N THR A 175 7.88 -10.52 24.00
CA THR A 175 8.47 -9.75 25.11
C THR A 175 9.02 -10.64 26.21
N SER A 176 8.61 -11.90 26.24
CA SER A 176 9.15 -12.96 27.07
C SER A 176 9.11 -14.27 26.29
N GLY A 177 10.12 -15.12 26.45
CA GLY A 177 10.33 -16.32 25.64
C GLY A 177 11.06 -16.04 24.34
N GLU A 178 11.21 -17.06 23.52
CA GLU A 178 11.95 -16.98 22.25
C GLU A 178 10.99 -16.90 21.05
N LYS A 179 11.50 -16.32 19.98
CA LYS A 179 10.81 -16.34 18.67
C LYS A 179 10.53 -17.77 18.22
N ASN A 180 9.31 -18.03 17.77
CA ASN A 180 8.87 -19.35 17.32
C ASN A 180 7.93 -19.24 16.11
N ASP A 181 7.69 -20.37 15.43
CA ASP A 181 6.91 -20.41 14.19
C ASP A 181 5.44 -19.99 14.38
N LYS A 182 4.86 -20.24 15.57
CA LYS A 182 3.48 -19.84 15.88
C LYS A 182 3.28 -18.33 15.80
N MET A 183 4.32 -17.53 16.07
CA MET A 183 4.25 -16.07 15.93
C MET A 183 3.87 -15.63 14.52
N ASN A 184 4.30 -16.36 13.49
CA ASN A 184 3.96 -16.02 12.10
C ASN A 184 2.45 -16.15 11.84
N ASP A 185 1.82 -17.19 12.39
CA ASP A 185 0.38 -17.42 12.24
C ASP A 185 -0.42 -16.39 13.04
N VAL A 186 -0.01 -16.14 14.30
CA VAL A 186 -0.63 -15.09 15.14
C VAL A 186 -0.52 -13.71 14.49
N ALA A 187 0.65 -13.36 13.95
CA ALA A 187 0.85 -12.08 13.28
C ALA A 187 -0.02 -11.94 12.01
N LYS A 188 -0.17 -13.02 11.22
CA LYS A 188 -1.08 -13.04 10.06
C LYS A 188 -2.54 -12.88 10.47
N ASP A 189 -2.97 -13.54 11.54
CA ASP A 189 -4.32 -13.43 12.07
C ASP A 189 -4.62 -11.99 12.55
N VAL A 190 -3.66 -11.36 13.22
CA VAL A 190 -3.76 -9.95 13.62
C VAL A 190 -3.77 -9.03 12.39
N ALA A 191 -2.96 -9.30 11.36
CA ALA A 191 -2.99 -8.51 10.13
C ALA A 191 -4.35 -8.58 9.42
N MET A 192 -4.98 -9.76 9.38
CA MET A 192 -6.35 -9.92 8.85
C MET A 192 -7.37 -9.16 9.69
N HIS A 193 -7.26 -9.20 11.02
CA HIS A 193 -8.11 -8.45 11.93
C HIS A 193 -7.99 -6.94 11.66
N ILE A 194 -6.76 -6.40 11.58
CA ILE A 194 -6.50 -4.98 11.29
C ILE A 194 -7.11 -4.57 9.93
N ALA A 195 -6.99 -5.42 8.91
CA ALA A 195 -7.57 -5.14 7.60
C ALA A 195 -9.08 -4.94 7.66
N ALA A 196 -9.77 -5.72 8.48
CA ALA A 196 -11.23 -5.77 8.58
C ALA A 196 -11.81 -4.73 9.56
N LEU A 197 -11.20 -4.56 10.75
CA LEU A 197 -11.73 -3.73 11.84
C LEU A 197 -11.14 -2.32 11.89
N GLU A 198 -10.18 -1.99 11.04
CA GLU A 198 -9.63 -0.64 10.83
C GLU A 198 -9.19 0.09 12.12
N PRO A 199 -8.44 -0.54 13.05
CA PRO A 199 -7.95 0.17 14.22
C PRO A 199 -7.06 1.34 13.79
N ARG A 200 -7.09 2.43 14.57
CA ARG A 200 -6.28 3.62 14.33
C ARG A 200 -4.98 3.61 15.12
N PHE A 201 -4.99 2.95 16.28
CA PHE A 201 -3.90 2.90 17.26
C PHE A 201 -3.65 1.46 17.69
N VAL A 202 -2.46 1.13 18.17
CA VAL A 202 -2.24 -0.17 18.81
C VAL A 202 -2.91 -0.20 20.18
N ARG A 203 -2.73 0.87 20.99
CA ARG A 203 -3.18 0.96 22.38
C ARG A 203 -3.65 2.38 22.76
N ARG A 204 -4.28 2.52 23.92
CA ARG A 204 -4.84 3.80 24.41
C ARG A 204 -3.80 4.92 24.52
N GLU A 205 -2.58 4.58 24.92
CA GLU A 205 -1.50 5.53 25.13
C GLU A 205 -1.03 6.22 23.86
N GLU A 206 -1.36 5.66 22.70
CA GLU A 206 -1.05 6.23 21.38
C GLU A 206 -2.11 7.23 20.90
N VAL A 207 -3.28 7.26 21.55
CA VAL A 207 -4.36 8.19 21.17
C VAL A 207 -3.95 9.60 21.58
N THR A 208 -3.91 10.51 20.58
CA THR A 208 -3.48 11.88 20.85
C THR A 208 -4.51 12.66 21.69
N GLN A 209 -4.04 13.64 22.49
CA GLN A 209 -4.92 14.49 23.25
C GLN A 209 -5.97 15.18 22.36
N LYS A 210 -5.58 15.57 21.15
CA LYS A 210 -6.47 16.17 20.15
C LYS A 210 -7.63 15.22 19.76
N ASP A 211 -7.31 13.94 19.50
CA ASP A 211 -8.34 12.94 19.17
C ASP A 211 -9.28 12.76 20.36
N LEU A 212 -8.74 12.66 21.59
CA LEU A 212 -9.55 12.51 22.81
C LEU A 212 -10.47 13.71 23.04
N ASP A 213 -9.98 14.92 22.84
CA ASP A 213 -10.77 16.13 23.03
C ASP A 213 -11.89 16.22 21.98
N THR A 214 -11.60 15.89 20.72
CA THR A 214 -12.60 15.83 19.65
C THR A 214 -13.70 14.80 19.96
N GLU A 215 -13.31 13.59 20.34
CA GLU A 215 -14.29 12.53 20.66
C GLU A 215 -15.12 12.83 21.91
N ARG A 216 -14.51 13.47 22.93
CA ARG A 216 -15.24 13.94 24.12
C ARG A 216 -16.24 15.03 23.80
N GLU A 217 -15.87 15.99 22.94
CA GLU A 217 -16.78 17.05 22.49
C GLU A 217 -18.01 16.44 21.77
N ILE A 218 -17.76 15.56 20.78
CA ILE A 218 -18.82 14.83 20.06
C ILE A 218 -19.71 14.04 21.04
N ALA A 219 -19.08 13.33 21.99
CA ALA A 219 -19.79 12.54 22.98
C ALA A 219 -20.66 13.42 23.90
N ARG A 220 -20.13 14.58 24.33
CA ARG A 220 -20.83 15.54 25.20
C ARG A 220 -22.02 16.19 24.49
N ASP A 221 -21.82 16.63 23.24
CA ASP A 221 -22.89 17.20 22.41
C ASP A 221 -24.05 16.22 22.18
N ALA A 222 -23.70 14.96 21.90
CA ALA A 222 -24.71 13.91 21.73
C ALA A 222 -25.44 13.59 23.04
N ALA A 223 -24.74 13.63 24.18
CA ALA A 223 -25.32 13.36 25.49
C ALA A 223 -26.20 14.55 26.01
N ALA A 224 -25.77 15.79 25.76
CA ALA A 224 -26.53 16.99 26.13
C ALA A 224 -27.92 17.04 25.48
N LYS A 225 -28.02 16.60 24.23
CA LYS A 225 -29.35 16.48 23.53
C LYS A 225 -30.32 15.50 24.17
N SER A 226 -29.87 14.67 25.12
CA SER A 226 -30.72 13.71 25.82
C SER A 226 -31.60 14.34 26.92
N GLY A 227 -31.34 15.59 27.29
CA GLY A 227 -32.08 16.31 28.39
C GLY A 227 -31.87 15.70 29.77
N LYS A 228 -30.86 14.86 29.97
CA LYS A 228 -30.56 14.18 31.23
C LYS A 228 -29.75 15.08 32.18
N PRO A 229 -29.82 14.82 33.52
CA PRO A 229 -28.98 15.51 34.50
C PRO A 229 -27.47 15.34 34.17
N GLU A 230 -26.65 16.35 34.57
CA GLU A 230 -25.22 16.42 34.29
C GLU A 230 -24.43 15.16 34.69
N ASN A 231 -24.73 14.62 35.88
CA ASN A 231 -24.11 13.39 36.39
C ASN A 231 -24.38 12.15 35.49
N ILE A 232 -25.51 12.15 34.77
CA ILE A 232 -25.84 11.09 33.80
C ILE A 232 -25.14 11.38 32.47
N VAL A 233 -25.08 12.64 32.06
CA VAL A 233 -24.34 13.08 30.87
C VAL A 233 -22.87 12.67 30.96
N GLU A 234 -22.21 12.92 32.10
CA GLU A 234 -20.83 12.51 32.34
C GLU A 234 -20.60 10.99 32.23
N LYS A 235 -21.51 10.19 32.79
CA LYS A 235 -21.46 8.73 32.64
C LYS A 235 -21.65 8.30 31.20
N MET A 236 -22.52 8.98 30.44
CA MET A 236 -22.73 8.70 29.03
C MET A 236 -21.47 9.05 28.21
N VAL A 237 -20.79 10.16 28.52
CA VAL A 237 -19.54 10.54 27.88
C VAL A 237 -18.46 9.50 28.18
N SER A 238 -18.30 9.10 29.45
CA SER A 238 -17.33 8.05 29.82
C SER A 238 -17.58 6.75 29.06
N GLY A 239 -18.81 6.27 29.00
CA GLY A 239 -19.18 5.06 28.27
C GLY A 239 -18.94 5.17 26.76
N LYS A 240 -19.11 6.37 26.18
CA LYS A 240 -18.78 6.61 24.77
C LYS A 240 -17.28 6.62 24.53
N MET A 241 -16.48 7.18 25.45
CA MET A 241 -15.03 7.13 25.38
C MET A 241 -14.50 5.69 25.47
N ASP A 242 -15.06 4.86 26.37
CA ASP A 242 -14.69 3.44 26.44
C ASP A 242 -15.04 2.70 25.14
N LYS A 243 -16.20 3.01 24.53
CA LYS A 243 -16.56 2.47 23.23
C LYS A 243 -15.59 2.93 22.13
N PHE A 244 -15.20 4.20 22.12
CA PHE A 244 -14.20 4.73 21.19
C PHE A 244 -12.88 3.96 21.30
N TYR A 245 -12.35 3.72 22.51
CA TYR A 245 -11.15 2.93 22.68
C TYR A 245 -11.32 1.50 22.15
N GLY A 246 -12.45 0.86 22.45
CA GLY A 246 -12.76 -0.48 21.96
C GLY A 246 -12.92 -0.56 20.43
N GLU A 247 -13.17 0.55 19.74
CA GLU A 247 -13.24 0.61 18.27
C GLU A 247 -11.92 1.06 17.64
N ALA A 248 -11.21 2.02 18.27
CA ALA A 248 -10.04 2.65 17.70
C ALA A 248 -8.71 1.95 18.05
N CYS A 249 -8.62 1.27 19.21
CA CYS A 249 -7.41 0.66 19.72
C CYS A 249 -7.39 -0.84 19.43
N LEU A 250 -6.44 -1.30 18.60
CA LEU A 250 -6.31 -2.70 18.19
C LEU A 250 -6.41 -3.70 19.35
N LEU A 251 -5.68 -3.45 20.43
CA LEU A 251 -5.60 -4.39 21.55
C LEU A 251 -6.91 -4.53 22.35
N GLU A 252 -7.83 -3.56 22.21
CA GLU A 252 -9.12 -3.54 22.88
C GLU A 252 -10.27 -4.00 21.99
N GLN A 253 -10.05 -4.10 20.68
CA GLN A 253 -11.08 -4.57 19.77
C GLN A 253 -11.46 -6.02 20.06
N PRO A 254 -12.77 -6.38 19.95
CA PRO A 254 -13.20 -7.77 19.91
C PRO A 254 -12.51 -8.48 18.74
N TYR A 255 -11.90 -9.66 18.99
CA TYR A 255 -11.16 -10.38 17.97
C TYR A 255 -12.08 -10.92 16.89
N ILE A 256 -11.78 -10.64 15.61
CA ILE A 256 -12.67 -10.90 14.47
C ILE A 256 -13.13 -12.36 14.33
N ARG A 257 -12.30 -13.34 14.75
CA ARG A 257 -12.68 -14.76 14.67
C ARG A 257 -13.38 -15.27 15.94
N ASN A 258 -13.34 -14.50 17.02
CA ASN A 258 -14.01 -14.83 18.29
C ASN A 258 -14.26 -13.54 19.07
N ASP A 259 -15.44 -12.97 18.91
CA ASP A 259 -15.88 -11.70 19.51
C ASP A 259 -16.04 -11.75 21.05
N LYS A 260 -15.93 -12.94 21.65
CA LYS A 260 -15.94 -13.15 23.11
C LYS A 260 -14.61 -12.84 23.78
N GLN A 261 -13.57 -12.58 22.99
CA GLN A 261 -12.25 -12.20 23.50
C GLN A 261 -11.74 -10.97 22.74
N THR A 262 -10.97 -10.15 23.43
CA THR A 262 -10.24 -9.05 22.80
C THR A 262 -8.99 -9.55 22.07
N VAL A 263 -8.39 -8.68 21.22
CA VAL A 263 -7.08 -8.97 20.62
C VAL A 263 -6.02 -9.22 21.71
N THR A 264 -6.05 -8.47 22.81
CA THR A 264 -5.16 -8.69 23.97
C THR A 264 -5.30 -10.11 24.52
N GLU A 265 -6.52 -10.58 24.74
CA GLU A 265 -6.78 -11.92 25.26
C GLU A 265 -6.39 -13.02 24.25
N TYR A 266 -6.60 -12.77 22.94
CA TYR A 266 -6.12 -13.64 21.88
C TYR A 266 -4.58 -13.78 21.89
N LEU A 267 -3.86 -12.65 21.99
CA LEU A 267 -2.40 -12.67 22.08
C LEU A 267 -1.90 -13.38 23.33
N ALA A 268 -2.53 -13.14 24.47
CA ALA A 268 -2.19 -13.79 25.75
C ALA A 268 -2.39 -15.30 25.69
N SER A 269 -3.53 -15.76 25.14
CA SER A 269 -3.82 -17.20 25.02
C SER A 269 -2.84 -17.88 24.06
N SER A 270 -2.58 -17.27 22.90
CA SER A 270 -1.63 -17.78 21.89
C SER A 270 -0.20 -17.83 22.40
N GLY A 271 0.23 -16.81 23.18
CA GLY A 271 1.53 -16.75 23.79
C GLY A 271 1.71 -17.82 24.88
N LYS A 272 0.68 -18.01 25.73
CA LYS A 272 0.70 -19.03 26.79
C LYS A 272 0.94 -20.44 26.24
N GLU A 273 0.30 -20.78 25.13
CA GLU A 273 0.48 -22.09 24.47
C GLU A 273 1.92 -22.31 23.97
N SER A 274 2.69 -21.24 23.75
CA SER A 274 4.07 -21.26 23.27
C SER A 274 5.10 -20.95 24.37
N GLY A 275 4.65 -20.74 25.61
CA GLY A 275 5.53 -20.30 26.72
C GLY A 275 6.06 -18.88 26.57
N CYS A 276 5.38 -18.04 25.80
CA CYS A 276 5.80 -16.69 25.44
C CYS A 276 4.76 -15.64 25.89
N VAL A 277 5.18 -14.37 25.86
CA VAL A 277 4.27 -13.22 25.95
C VAL A 277 4.35 -12.45 24.65
N TYR A 278 3.25 -12.39 23.92
CA TYR A 278 3.16 -11.69 22.62
C TYR A 278 2.57 -10.31 22.78
N THR A 279 3.10 -9.34 22.03
CA THR A 279 2.51 -8.01 21.87
C THR A 279 2.69 -7.50 20.45
N VAL A 280 1.75 -6.68 19.99
CA VAL A 280 1.90 -5.87 18.77
C VAL A 280 2.59 -4.57 19.15
N THR A 281 3.68 -4.23 18.44
CA THR A 281 4.41 -2.98 18.66
C THR A 281 3.97 -1.88 17.71
N ARG A 282 3.68 -2.24 16.47
CA ARG A 282 3.24 -1.31 15.43
C ARG A 282 2.54 -2.04 14.29
N PHE A 283 1.73 -1.30 13.57
CA PHE A 283 1.17 -1.73 12.29
C PHE A 283 1.01 -0.53 11.35
N THR A 284 0.89 -0.82 10.07
CA THR A 284 0.45 0.13 9.05
C THR A 284 -0.64 -0.54 8.22
N ARG A 285 -1.73 0.19 7.97
CA ARG A 285 -2.81 -0.19 7.09
C ARG A 285 -2.93 0.85 5.98
N TYR A 286 -2.89 0.40 4.72
CA TYR A 286 -3.19 1.24 3.57
C TYR A 286 -4.49 0.77 2.91
N LYS A 287 -5.34 1.74 2.59
CA LYS A 287 -6.47 1.56 1.70
C LYS A 287 -6.14 2.27 0.39
N LEU A 288 -6.24 1.55 -0.72
CA LEU A 288 -5.94 2.08 -2.05
C LEU A 288 -6.75 3.34 -2.33
N GLY A 289 -6.08 4.40 -2.77
CA GLY A 289 -6.70 5.67 -3.14
C GLY A 289 -7.27 6.47 -1.98
N GLU A 290 -7.02 6.09 -0.73
CA GLU A 290 -7.52 6.80 0.46
C GLU A 290 -7.11 8.28 0.45
N GLY A 291 -8.11 9.18 0.63
CA GLY A 291 -7.88 10.64 0.63
C GLY A 291 -7.62 11.26 -0.75
N ILE A 292 -7.69 10.48 -1.85
CA ILE A 292 -7.65 11.01 -3.21
C ILE A 292 -9.07 11.28 -3.68
N GLU A 293 -9.37 12.52 -4.00
CA GLU A 293 -10.64 12.85 -4.63
C GLU A 293 -10.69 12.25 -6.05
N LYS A 294 -11.55 11.28 -6.25
CA LYS A 294 -11.87 10.79 -7.58
C LYS A 294 -12.65 11.89 -8.29
N LYS A 295 -12.20 12.28 -9.48
CA LYS A 295 -13.10 13.04 -10.37
C LYS A 295 -14.33 12.16 -10.56
N SER A 296 -15.49 12.66 -10.16
CA SER A 296 -16.75 12.04 -10.58
C SER A 296 -16.79 12.20 -12.10
N ASP A 297 -16.57 11.12 -12.82
CA ASP A 297 -16.87 11.09 -14.24
C ASP A 297 -18.39 11.27 -14.34
N ASP A 298 -18.80 12.51 -14.59
CA ASP A 298 -20.17 12.78 -15.00
C ASP A 298 -20.29 12.31 -16.44
N PHE A 299 -20.43 10.98 -16.57
CA PHE A 299 -20.56 10.30 -17.86
C PHE A 299 -21.69 10.90 -18.69
N ALA A 300 -22.73 11.44 -18.04
CA ALA A 300 -23.83 12.13 -18.71
C ALA A 300 -23.38 13.47 -19.31
N ALA A 301 -22.54 14.22 -18.58
CA ALA A 301 -21.99 15.49 -19.08
C ALA A 301 -20.95 15.24 -20.18
N GLU A 302 -20.14 14.18 -20.08
CA GLU A 302 -19.15 13.80 -21.09
C GLU A 302 -19.84 13.36 -22.40
N VAL A 303 -20.85 12.49 -22.34
CA VAL A 303 -21.67 12.10 -23.51
C VAL A 303 -22.38 13.31 -24.11
N ALA A 304 -22.93 14.21 -23.29
CA ALA A 304 -23.55 15.44 -23.77
C ALA A 304 -22.57 16.39 -24.51
N SER A 305 -21.27 16.35 -24.12
CA SER A 305 -20.22 17.13 -24.79
C SER A 305 -19.84 16.60 -26.17
N PHE A 306 -19.99 15.28 -26.40
CA PHE A 306 -19.76 14.63 -27.72
C PHE A 306 -20.97 14.74 -28.67
N MET A 307 -22.14 15.09 -28.14
CA MET A 307 -23.37 15.24 -28.94
C MET A 307 -23.61 16.69 -29.42
N LYS A 308 -22.72 17.63 -29.09
CA LYS A 308 -22.68 18.98 -29.61
C LYS A 308 -21.64 19.13 -30.73
#